data_91081e3d837c8f512dc9d65cacc555b6
#
_entry.id   91081e3d837c8f512dc9d65cacc555b6
#
_cell.length_a   1.000
_cell.length_b   1.000
_cell.length_c   1.000
_cell.angle_alpha   90.00
_cell.angle_beta   90.00
_cell.angle_gamma   90.00
#
_symmetry.space_group_name_H-M   'P 1'
#
loop_
_entity.id
_entity.type
_entity.pdbx_description
1 polymer ?
#
loop_
_entity_poly.entity_id
_entity_poly.type
_entity_poly.pdbx_seq_one_letter_code
_entity_poly.pdbx_strand_id
1 'polypeptide(L)'
;MSLNYKSHWRKTGLKGKWGNIYLERITFHKPINFLEIGVFCGVTARNTCDLLYKINGNNFTYTGIDLFGGDKSSSIDEIEPKFLLNQKFSNPLKNIYYNLILRENLNSIQSVQKLLRKYNKITKLIAGDTNSVLKEINLNNIDFVFLDGGHSYETVYSDLTNLYEHMKDRKKVIFCDDYGRESYIPEVEKAINDFIKQNNLKLNLIENRFAEIIT
;
A
#
# COMPACT_ATOMS: atom_id res chain seq x y z
N MET A 1 -5.17 10.94 -20.28
CA MET A 1 -3.88 11.25 -19.61
C MET A 1 -3.06 9.97 -19.64
N SER A 2 -1.84 9.99 -20.18
CA SER A 2 -0.99 8.79 -20.13
C SER A 2 -0.56 8.55 -18.70
N LEU A 3 -1.00 7.45 -18.12
CA LEU A 3 -0.58 6.96 -16.81
C LEU A 3 0.71 6.17 -16.98
N ASN A 4 1.74 6.52 -16.23
CA ASN A 4 3.02 5.84 -16.28
C ASN A 4 3.55 5.66 -14.86
N TYR A 5 3.41 4.45 -14.34
CA TYR A 5 3.95 4.07 -13.05
C TYR A 5 5.48 4.02 -13.08
N LYS A 6 6.13 4.77 -12.22
CA LYS A 6 7.58 4.94 -12.18
C LYS A 6 8.21 4.19 -11.01
N SER A 7 9.31 3.49 -11.25
CA SER A 7 10.04 2.78 -10.18
C SER A 7 10.84 3.71 -9.25
N HIS A 8 11.04 4.98 -9.63
CA HIS A 8 11.87 5.93 -8.89
C HIS A 8 13.24 5.38 -8.48
N TRP A 9 13.77 4.46 -9.31
CA TRP A 9 15.02 3.72 -9.05
C TRP A 9 14.98 2.76 -7.84
N ARG A 10 13.87 2.64 -7.12
CA ARG A 10 13.70 1.77 -5.94
C ARG A 10 13.12 0.41 -6.30
N LYS A 11 13.04 -0.48 -5.31
CA LYS A 11 12.30 -1.75 -5.41
C LYS A 11 10.81 -1.50 -5.27
N THR A 12 10.00 -2.25 -6.02
CA THR A 12 8.54 -2.19 -5.95
C THR A 12 7.94 -3.52 -6.40
N GLY A 13 6.85 -3.94 -5.78
CA GLY A 13 6.01 -5.07 -6.19
C GLY A 13 5.24 -4.74 -7.48
N LEU A 14 4.60 -3.58 -7.53
CA LEU A 14 3.92 -3.12 -8.74
C LEU A 14 4.90 -2.63 -9.80
N LYS A 15 4.71 -3.10 -11.06
CA LYS A 15 5.54 -2.70 -12.20
C LYS A 15 4.73 -2.67 -13.49
N GLY A 16 5.12 -1.82 -14.44
CA GLY A 16 4.57 -1.80 -15.80
C GLY A 16 3.04 -1.77 -15.82
N LYS A 17 2.42 -2.79 -16.44
CA LYS A 17 0.96 -2.93 -16.57
C LYS A 17 0.25 -2.79 -15.21
N TRP A 18 0.71 -3.47 -14.18
CA TRP A 18 0.04 -3.51 -12.88
C TRP A 18 0.06 -2.17 -12.15
N GLY A 19 1.18 -1.47 -12.20
CA GLY A 19 1.27 -0.11 -11.68
C GLY A 19 0.35 0.87 -12.42
N ASN A 20 0.21 0.71 -13.75
CA ASN A 20 -0.70 1.55 -14.53
C ASN A 20 -2.18 1.28 -14.21
N ILE A 21 -2.58 0.00 -14.08
CA ILE A 21 -3.93 -0.38 -13.64
C ILE A 21 -4.25 0.21 -12.26
N TYR A 22 -3.32 0.10 -11.32
CA TYR A 22 -3.46 0.73 -10.01
C TYR A 22 -3.73 2.25 -10.13
N LEU A 23 -2.95 2.98 -10.93
CA LEU A 23 -3.15 4.41 -11.17
C LEU A 23 -4.48 4.71 -11.88
N GLU A 24 -4.94 3.83 -12.77
CA GLU A 24 -6.25 3.94 -13.41
C GLU A 24 -7.39 3.87 -12.40
N ARG A 25 -7.29 2.97 -11.40
CA ARG A 25 -8.31 2.87 -10.34
C ARG A 25 -8.35 4.12 -9.49
N ILE A 26 -7.19 4.69 -9.10
CA ILE A 26 -7.14 5.98 -8.40
C ILE A 26 -7.74 7.10 -9.25
N THR A 27 -7.45 7.12 -10.55
CA THR A 27 -8.01 8.12 -11.47
C THR A 27 -9.54 8.00 -11.59
N PHE A 28 -10.05 6.79 -11.58
CA PHE A 28 -11.48 6.51 -11.63
C PHE A 28 -12.21 7.00 -10.37
N HIS A 29 -11.69 6.65 -9.19
CA HIS A 29 -12.32 6.98 -7.91
C HIS A 29 -12.02 8.41 -7.43
N LYS A 30 -10.91 9.01 -7.85
CA LYS A 30 -10.46 10.39 -7.48
C LYS A 30 -10.50 10.66 -5.98
N PRO A 31 -9.89 9.82 -5.14
CA PRO A 31 -9.96 10.01 -3.70
C PRO A 31 -9.28 11.31 -3.26
N ILE A 32 -9.75 11.85 -2.13
CA ILE A 32 -9.15 12.99 -1.45
C ILE A 32 -8.31 12.51 -0.26
N ASN A 33 -8.80 11.49 0.46
CA ASN A 33 -8.12 10.95 1.65
C ASN A 33 -7.71 9.50 1.39
N PHE A 34 -6.43 9.31 1.15
CA PHE A 34 -5.86 8.03 0.75
C PHE A 34 -5.10 7.36 1.89
N LEU A 35 -5.34 6.07 2.10
CA LEU A 35 -4.58 5.21 3.02
C LEU A 35 -3.88 4.10 2.23
N GLU A 36 -2.59 3.90 2.49
CA GLU A 36 -1.82 2.77 1.99
C GLU A 36 -1.33 1.93 3.17
N ILE A 37 -1.61 0.62 3.13
CA ILE A 37 -1.09 -0.38 4.05
C ILE A 37 -0.08 -1.22 3.28
N GLY A 38 1.18 -1.22 3.75
CA GLY A 38 2.29 -1.82 3.02
C GLY A 38 3.01 -0.82 2.10
N VAL A 39 3.75 0.12 2.68
CA VAL A 39 4.44 1.20 1.94
C VAL A 39 5.77 0.73 1.35
N PHE A 40 6.43 -0.23 1.99
CA PHE A 40 7.71 -0.79 1.57
C PHE A 40 8.76 0.29 1.28
N CYS A 41 9.28 0.36 0.04
CA CYS A 41 10.27 1.38 -0.36
C CYS A 41 9.65 2.70 -0.84
N GLY A 42 8.34 2.91 -0.65
CA GLY A 42 7.62 4.14 -0.94
C GLY A 42 7.37 4.43 -2.42
N VAL A 43 7.58 3.45 -3.31
CA VAL A 43 7.40 3.66 -4.76
C VAL A 43 5.92 3.87 -5.10
N THR A 44 5.04 3.03 -4.56
CA THR A 44 3.59 3.16 -4.72
C THR A 44 3.11 4.48 -4.13
N ALA A 45 3.52 4.77 -2.89
CA ALA A 45 3.25 6.03 -2.20
C ALA A 45 3.62 7.26 -3.05
N ARG A 46 4.81 7.26 -3.68
CA ARG A 46 5.26 8.37 -4.52
C ARG A 46 4.42 8.52 -5.79
N ASN A 47 4.08 7.43 -6.46
CA ASN A 47 3.23 7.46 -7.65
C ASN A 47 1.82 7.94 -7.32
N THR A 48 1.25 7.47 -6.20
CA THR A 48 -0.04 7.91 -5.66
C THR A 48 -0.05 9.40 -5.41
N CYS A 49 0.93 9.92 -4.66
CA CYS A 49 1.03 11.36 -4.38
C CYS A 49 1.24 12.19 -5.66
N ASP A 50 2.07 11.73 -6.59
CA ASP A 50 2.27 12.41 -7.88
C ASP A 50 0.96 12.48 -8.68
N LEU A 51 0.14 11.43 -8.67
CA LEU A 51 -1.16 11.38 -9.34
C LEU A 51 -2.21 12.23 -8.63
N LEU A 52 -2.38 12.06 -7.32
CA LEU A 52 -3.35 12.82 -6.54
C LEU A 52 -3.07 14.33 -6.59
N TYR A 53 -1.80 14.71 -6.60
CA TYR A 53 -1.42 16.11 -6.78
C TYR A 53 -1.84 16.66 -8.16
N LYS A 54 -1.78 15.85 -9.21
CA LYS A 54 -2.27 16.25 -10.55
C LYS A 54 -3.78 16.38 -10.61
N ILE A 55 -4.51 15.57 -9.84
CA ILE A 55 -5.98 15.55 -9.83
C ILE A 55 -6.53 16.65 -8.90
N ASN A 56 -5.98 16.78 -7.69
CA ASN A 56 -6.55 17.55 -6.59
C ASN A 56 -5.69 18.76 -6.16
N GLY A 57 -4.53 18.98 -6.80
CA GLY A 57 -3.55 19.97 -6.31
C GLY A 57 -3.05 19.59 -4.92
N ASN A 58 -3.08 20.53 -3.98
CA ASN A 58 -2.75 20.27 -2.57
C ASN A 58 -3.96 19.80 -1.73
N ASN A 59 -5.12 19.63 -2.34
CA ASN A 59 -6.35 19.26 -1.63
C ASN A 59 -6.50 17.73 -1.59
N PHE A 60 -5.54 17.04 -0.98
CA PHE A 60 -5.62 15.63 -0.63
C PHE A 60 -4.76 15.32 0.58
N THR A 61 -5.02 14.18 1.21
CA THR A 61 -4.17 13.61 2.24
C THR A 61 -3.72 12.20 1.84
N TYR A 62 -2.50 11.86 2.22
CA TYR A 62 -1.98 10.51 2.09
C TYR A 62 -1.49 10.04 3.47
N THR A 63 -1.96 8.88 3.89
CA THR A 63 -1.44 8.18 5.07
C THR A 63 -0.86 6.84 4.64
N GLY A 64 0.37 6.55 5.03
CA GLY A 64 1.03 5.27 4.79
C GLY A 64 1.34 4.57 6.11
N ILE A 65 0.97 3.30 6.23
CA ILE A 65 1.26 2.45 7.39
C ILE A 65 2.16 1.30 6.93
N ASP A 66 3.26 1.08 7.64
CA ASP A 66 4.20 -0.01 7.38
C ASP A 66 5.04 -0.29 8.63
N LEU A 67 5.63 -1.46 8.73
CA LEU A 67 6.62 -1.75 9.78
C LEU A 67 7.93 -0.98 9.57
N PHE A 68 8.20 -0.53 8.35
CA PHE A 68 9.44 0.15 7.93
C PHE A 68 10.71 -0.58 8.35
N GLY A 69 10.67 -1.92 8.29
CA GLY A 69 11.76 -2.79 8.73
C GLY A 69 11.85 -2.97 10.24
N GLY A 70 10.86 -2.51 10.99
CA GLY A 70 10.75 -2.76 12.43
C GLY A 70 10.33 -4.18 12.75
N ASP A 71 10.54 -4.59 14.00
CA ASP A 71 10.12 -5.90 14.47
C ASP A 71 8.60 -5.95 14.65
N LYS A 72 8.03 -7.11 14.37
CA LYS A 72 6.64 -7.40 14.71
C LYS A 72 6.50 -7.77 16.18
N SER A 73 5.51 -7.20 16.81
CA SER A 73 5.21 -7.53 18.20
C SER A 73 4.36 -8.79 18.38
N SER A 74 3.74 -9.36 17.34
CA SER A 74 2.65 -10.31 17.62
C SER A 74 2.26 -11.35 16.56
N SER A 75 2.83 -11.46 15.38
CA SER A 75 2.34 -12.46 14.44
C SER A 75 3.31 -13.58 14.14
N ILE A 76 2.77 -14.78 14.18
CA ILE A 76 3.51 -16.04 14.22
C ILE A 76 4.01 -16.49 12.85
N ASP A 77 3.41 -16.06 11.73
CA ASP A 77 3.62 -16.73 10.43
C ASP A 77 3.89 -15.82 9.21
N GLU A 78 4.15 -14.54 9.41
CA GLU A 78 4.49 -13.67 8.29
C GLU A 78 5.99 -13.47 8.13
N ILE A 79 6.44 -13.46 6.87
CA ILE A 79 7.81 -13.06 6.55
C ILE A 79 7.96 -11.60 6.97
N GLU A 80 8.65 -11.37 8.07
CA GLU A 80 8.92 -10.02 8.55
C GLU A 80 9.67 -9.21 7.49
N PRO A 81 9.23 -7.98 7.17
CA PRO A 81 9.96 -7.10 6.30
C PRO A 81 11.25 -6.68 7.01
N LYS A 82 12.34 -7.37 6.72
CA LYS A 82 13.67 -7.01 7.21
C LYS A 82 14.17 -5.76 6.50
N PHE A 83 14.98 -4.99 7.17
CA PHE A 83 15.70 -3.90 6.52
C PHE A 83 16.48 -4.39 5.31
N LEU A 84 16.30 -3.72 4.18
CA LEU A 84 16.96 -4.08 2.94
C LEU A 84 18.37 -3.50 2.89
N LEU A 85 19.25 -4.00 3.75
CA LEU A 85 20.67 -3.71 3.67
C LEU A 85 21.29 -4.53 2.52
N ASN A 86 22.29 -3.95 1.84
CA ASN A 86 23.01 -4.61 0.73
C ASN A 86 22.03 -5.17 -0.34
N GLN A 87 21.14 -4.35 -0.82
CA GLN A 87 20.15 -4.74 -1.79
C GLN A 87 20.79 -5.19 -3.11
N LYS A 88 20.33 -6.33 -3.64
CA LYS A 88 20.72 -6.78 -4.98
C LYS A 88 19.81 -6.13 -6.01
N PHE A 89 20.38 -5.35 -6.90
CA PHE A 89 19.72 -4.82 -8.08
C PHE A 89 20.30 -5.48 -9.33
N SER A 90 19.47 -5.73 -10.32
CA SER A 90 19.93 -6.20 -11.65
C SER A 90 20.82 -5.17 -12.37
N ASN A 91 20.64 -3.89 -12.08
CA ASN A 91 21.48 -2.82 -12.61
C ASN A 91 22.68 -2.56 -11.68
N PRO A 92 23.94 -2.76 -12.18
CA PRO A 92 25.15 -2.57 -11.39
C PRO A 92 25.30 -1.15 -10.81
N LEU A 93 24.88 -0.13 -11.57
CA LEU A 93 24.96 1.27 -11.12
C LEU A 93 24.06 1.52 -9.89
N LYS A 94 22.89 0.87 -9.82
CA LYS A 94 22.03 0.92 -8.64
C LYS A 94 22.70 0.25 -7.44
N ASN A 95 23.37 -0.88 -7.62
CA ASN A 95 24.10 -1.56 -6.56
C ASN A 95 25.18 -0.64 -5.98
N ILE A 96 26.00 -0.01 -6.83
CA ILE A 96 27.04 0.94 -6.40
C ILE A 96 26.39 2.11 -5.66
N TYR A 97 25.38 2.73 -6.25
CA TYR A 97 24.74 3.92 -5.69
C TYR A 97 24.13 3.66 -4.31
N TYR A 98 23.31 2.60 -4.17
CA TYR A 98 22.61 2.34 -2.92
C TYR A 98 23.47 1.67 -1.86
N ASN A 99 24.35 0.74 -2.24
CA ASN A 99 25.09 -0.07 -1.28
C ASN A 99 26.44 0.56 -0.89
N LEU A 100 27.05 1.37 -1.78
CA LEU A 100 28.37 1.95 -1.49
C LEU A 100 28.32 3.48 -1.24
N ILE A 101 27.49 4.21 -1.99
CA ILE A 101 27.43 5.68 -1.90
C ILE A 101 26.42 6.12 -0.85
N LEU A 102 25.14 5.78 -1.01
CA LEU A 102 24.09 6.21 -0.09
C LEU A 102 24.12 5.43 1.24
N ARG A 103 24.42 4.12 1.18
CA ARG A 103 24.34 3.20 2.33
C ARG A 103 23.03 3.35 3.11
N GLU A 104 21.94 3.56 2.37
CA GLU A 104 20.63 3.89 2.92
C GLU A 104 19.71 2.69 2.85
N ASN A 105 19.01 2.43 3.93
CA ASN A 105 17.96 1.41 3.97
C ASN A 105 16.68 1.95 3.34
N LEU A 106 16.37 1.51 2.11
CA LEU A 106 15.31 2.09 1.30
C LEU A 106 13.89 1.90 1.85
N ASN A 107 13.66 0.89 2.71
CA ASN A 107 12.38 0.67 3.37
C ASN A 107 12.32 1.27 4.79
N SER A 108 13.28 2.08 5.19
CA SER A 108 13.17 2.85 6.43
C SER A 108 12.21 4.03 6.26
N ILE A 109 11.53 4.41 7.35
CA ILE A 109 10.60 5.55 7.34
C ILE A 109 11.30 6.84 6.88
N GLN A 110 12.55 7.06 7.30
CA GLN A 110 13.33 8.23 6.91
C GLN A 110 13.61 8.26 5.41
N SER A 111 13.94 7.10 4.81
CA SER A 111 14.18 7.00 3.39
C SER A 111 12.91 7.24 2.57
N VAL A 112 11.77 6.74 3.05
CA VAL A 112 10.47 6.98 2.40
C VAL A 112 10.05 8.45 2.57
N GLN A 113 10.22 9.06 3.74
CA GLN A 113 9.96 10.49 3.95
C GLN A 113 10.78 11.35 2.98
N LYS A 114 12.07 11.03 2.80
CA LYS A 114 12.93 11.71 1.83
C LYS A 114 12.43 11.58 0.39
N LEU A 115 11.92 10.41 -0.01
CA LEU A 115 11.30 10.21 -1.31
C LEU A 115 10.03 11.06 -1.47
N LEU A 116 9.24 11.19 -0.41
CA LEU A 116 7.98 11.95 -0.39
C LEU A 116 8.15 13.43 0.00
N ARG A 117 9.38 13.95 0.13
CA ARG A 117 9.66 15.31 0.63
C ARG A 117 8.85 16.42 -0.05
N LYS A 118 8.52 16.26 -1.33
CA LYS A 118 7.67 17.21 -2.08
C LYS A 118 6.27 17.34 -1.47
N TYR A 119 5.80 16.30 -0.79
CA TYR A 119 4.44 16.15 -0.27
C TYR A 119 4.39 16.14 1.27
N ASN A 120 5.46 16.57 1.96
CA ASN A 120 5.60 16.45 3.41
C ASN A 120 4.47 17.11 4.23
N LYS A 121 3.80 18.11 3.66
CA LYS A 121 2.68 18.83 4.32
C LYS A 121 1.35 18.06 4.27
N ILE A 122 1.22 17.11 3.37
CA ILE A 122 -0.01 16.38 3.06
C ILE A 122 0.16 14.86 3.17
N THR A 123 1.35 14.41 3.57
CA THR A 123 1.65 13.00 3.78
C THR A 123 1.97 12.72 5.24
N LYS A 124 1.44 11.60 5.75
CA LYS A 124 1.75 11.07 7.08
C LYS A 124 2.22 9.63 6.92
N LEU A 125 3.36 9.29 7.51
CA LEU A 125 3.85 7.91 7.61
C LEU A 125 3.79 7.46 9.06
N ILE A 126 3.28 6.27 9.29
CA ILE A 126 3.11 5.67 10.62
C ILE A 126 3.83 4.32 10.60
N ALA A 127 4.82 4.19 11.48
CA ALA A 127 5.51 2.92 11.70
C ALA A 127 4.76 2.09 12.74
N GLY A 128 4.44 0.85 12.40
CA GLY A 128 3.81 -0.08 13.34
C GLY A 128 3.02 -1.18 12.66
N ASP A 129 2.62 -2.15 13.47
CA ASP A 129 1.75 -3.25 13.07
C ASP A 129 0.32 -2.73 12.89
N THR A 130 -0.31 -3.05 11.76
CA THR A 130 -1.67 -2.62 11.42
C THR A 130 -2.71 -3.06 12.45
N ASN A 131 -2.53 -4.24 13.06
CA ASN A 131 -3.41 -4.72 14.14
C ASN A 131 -3.52 -3.75 15.32
N SER A 132 -2.48 -2.96 15.57
CA SER A 132 -2.46 -1.93 16.61
C SER A 132 -2.79 -0.55 16.05
N VAL A 133 -2.12 -0.16 14.97
CA VAL A 133 -2.20 1.19 14.40
C VAL A 133 -3.61 1.53 13.91
N LEU A 134 -4.30 0.60 13.24
CA LEU A 134 -5.65 0.86 12.71
C LEU A 134 -6.69 1.14 13.80
N LYS A 135 -6.48 0.62 15.02
CA LYS A 135 -7.36 0.88 16.18
C LYS A 135 -7.13 2.25 16.81
N GLU A 136 -5.96 2.85 16.59
CA GLU A 136 -5.55 4.10 17.23
C GLU A 136 -5.77 5.33 16.34
N ILE A 137 -5.84 5.14 15.02
CA ILE A 137 -5.97 6.24 14.08
C ILE A 137 -7.41 6.49 13.67
N ASN A 138 -7.72 7.75 13.36
CA ASN A 138 -9.04 8.12 12.85
C ASN A 138 -9.16 7.79 11.36
N LEU A 139 -9.97 6.79 11.03
CA LEU A 139 -10.22 6.32 9.66
C LEU A 139 -11.49 6.92 9.03
N ASN A 140 -12.25 7.74 9.77
CA ASN A 140 -13.58 8.21 9.32
C ASN A 140 -13.56 8.97 8.00
N ASN A 141 -12.47 9.68 7.71
CA ASN A 141 -12.35 10.49 6.50
C ASN A 141 -11.67 9.78 5.33
N ILE A 142 -11.21 8.55 5.51
CA ILE A 142 -10.55 7.80 4.43
C ILE A 142 -11.58 7.45 3.35
N ASP A 143 -11.24 7.72 2.09
CA ASP A 143 -12.08 7.46 0.93
C ASP A 143 -11.64 6.21 0.17
N PHE A 144 -10.33 5.96 0.14
CA PHE A 144 -9.71 4.89 -0.60
C PHE A 144 -8.57 4.28 0.21
N VAL A 145 -8.59 2.97 0.33
CA VAL A 145 -7.51 2.19 0.94
C VAL A 145 -6.85 1.34 -0.13
N PHE A 146 -5.53 1.35 -0.19
CA PHE A 146 -4.74 0.34 -0.88
C PHE A 146 -4.15 -0.61 0.15
N LEU A 147 -4.56 -1.88 0.10
CA LEU A 147 -4.12 -2.94 1.00
C LEU A 147 -3.12 -3.83 0.27
N ASP A 148 -1.83 -3.66 0.58
CA ASP A 148 -0.67 -4.37 0.01
C ASP A 148 0.35 -4.63 1.13
N GLY A 149 -0.14 -5.09 2.28
CA GLY A 149 0.65 -5.25 3.51
C GLY A 149 0.94 -6.70 3.85
N GLY A 150 0.35 -7.20 4.92
CA GLY A 150 0.51 -8.58 5.36
C GLY A 150 -0.11 -9.59 4.40
N HIS A 151 0.43 -10.83 4.41
CA HIS A 151 0.00 -11.90 3.52
C HIS A 151 -0.60 -13.10 4.26
N SER A 152 -0.63 -13.10 5.60
CA SER A 152 -1.34 -14.12 6.37
C SER A 152 -2.85 -13.87 6.38
N TYR A 153 -3.62 -14.95 6.48
CA TYR A 153 -5.08 -14.87 6.61
C TYR A 153 -5.50 -13.93 7.74
N GLU A 154 -4.89 -14.10 8.91
CA GLU A 154 -5.21 -13.37 10.13
C GLU A 154 -4.99 -11.87 9.98
N THR A 155 -3.84 -11.46 9.40
CA THR A 155 -3.53 -10.04 9.19
C THR A 155 -4.48 -9.41 8.20
N VAL A 156 -4.67 -10.03 7.03
CA VAL A 156 -5.56 -9.48 5.98
C VAL A 156 -7.01 -9.39 6.50
N TYR A 157 -7.49 -10.42 7.17
CA TYR A 157 -8.84 -10.44 7.71
C TYR A 157 -9.05 -9.39 8.81
N SER A 158 -8.06 -9.23 9.71
CA SER A 158 -8.07 -8.20 10.75
C SER A 158 -8.04 -6.79 10.15
N ASP A 159 -7.17 -6.55 9.15
CA ASP A 159 -7.08 -5.26 8.46
C ASP A 159 -8.41 -4.88 7.80
N LEU A 160 -9.01 -5.82 7.04
CA LEU A 160 -10.32 -5.63 6.41
C LEU A 160 -11.41 -5.32 7.43
N THR A 161 -11.43 -6.03 8.56
CA THR A 161 -12.42 -5.82 9.62
C THR A 161 -12.29 -4.44 10.24
N ASN A 162 -11.07 -4.05 10.65
CA ASN A 162 -10.82 -2.74 11.24
C ASN A 162 -11.14 -1.59 10.27
N LEU A 163 -10.81 -1.74 8.99
CA LEU A 163 -11.12 -0.76 7.95
C LEU A 163 -12.63 -0.63 7.74
N TYR A 164 -13.32 -1.76 7.60
CA TYR A 164 -14.74 -1.78 7.28
C TYR A 164 -15.61 -1.16 8.38
N GLU A 165 -15.30 -1.36 9.64
CA GLU A 165 -16.03 -0.71 10.73
C GLU A 165 -16.12 0.82 10.60
N HIS A 166 -15.09 1.43 10.03
CA HIS A 166 -15.02 2.88 9.79
C HIS A 166 -15.48 3.32 8.38
N MET A 167 -15.57 2.38 7.45
CA MET A 167 -15.85 2.67 6.04
C MET A 167 -17.25 2.25 5.59
N LYS A 168 -17.93 1.37 6.31
CA LYS A 168 -19.28 0.91 5.98
C LYS A 168 -20.25 2.08 5.81
N ASP A 169 -21.21 1.91 4.92
CA ASP A 169 -22.28 2.86 4.60
C ASP A 169 -21.81 4.19 3.96
N ARG A 170 -20.59 4.27 3.45
CA ARG A 170 -20.02 5.52 2.93
C ARG A 170 -19.55 5.47 1.47
N LYS A 171 -19.82 4.38 0.75
CA LYS A 171 -19.36 4.16 -0.66
C LYS A 171 -17.85 4.39 -0.82
N LYS A 172 -17.08 3.85 0.09
CA LYS A 172 -15.62 3.92 0.09
C LYS A 172 -15.03 2.70 -0.60
N VAL A 173 -13.75 2.75 -0.92
CA VAL A 173 -13.07 1.71 -1.67
C VAL A 173 -11.94 1.08 -0.84
N ILE A 174 -11.94 -0.24 -0.75
CA ILE A 174 -10.78 -1.03 -0.31
C ILE A 174 -10.28 -1.78 -1.54
N PHE A 175 -9.06 -1.47 -1.97
CA PHE A 175 -8.41 -2.03 -3.14
C PHE A 175 -7.24 -2.90 -2.69
N CYS A 176 -7.35 -4.22 -2.86
CA CYS A 176 -6.39 -5.19 -2.34
C CYS A 176 -5.52 -5.74 -3.47
N ASP A 177 -4.20 -5.85 -3.24
CA ASP A 177 -3.28 -6.61 -4.10
C ASP A 177 -3.32 -8.11 -3.75
N ASP A 178 -2.62 -8.93 -4.52
CA ASP A 178 -2.35 -10.36 -4.28
C ASP A 178 -3.57 -11.30 -4.20
N TYR A 179 -4.72 -10.87 -4.73
CA TYR A 179 -5.96 -11.65 -4.71
C TYR A 179 -6.10 -12.57 -5.93
N GLY A 180 -5.80 -12.10 -7.11
CA GLY A 180 -6.05 -12.82 -8.35
C GLY A 180 -4.85 -13.68 -8.80
N ARG A 181 -5.06 -14.49 -9.83
CA ARG A 181 -4.08 -15.47 -10.37
C ARG A 181 -2.72 -14.87 -10.78
N GLU A 182 -2.68 -13.59 -11.11
CA GLU A 182 -1.45 -12.90 -11.55
C GLU A 182 -0.50 -12.56 -10.39
N SER A 183 -1.00 -12.63 -9.14
CA SER A 183 -0.23 -12.36 -7.94
C SER A 183 -0.76 -13.19 -6.75
N TYR A 184 -1.13 -14.43 -7.01
CA TYR A 184 -1.94 -15.26 -6.13
C TYR A 184 -1.24 -15.64 -4.84
N ILE A 185 -1.84 -15.24 -3.72
CA ILE A 185 -1.50 -15.70 -2.38
C ILE A 185 -2.77 -16.33 -1.77
N PRO A 186 -2.79 -17.66 -1.52
CA PRO A 186 -4.00 -18.38 -1.08
C PRO A 186 -4.63 -17.81 0.17
N GLU A 187 -3.81 -17.41 1.14
CA GLU A 187 -4.25 -16.84 2.42
C GLU A 187 -4.95 -15.49 2.24
N VAL A 188 -4.43 -14.65 1.34
CA VAL A 188 -5.02 -13.35 1.00
C VAL A 188 -6.38 -13.54 0.32
N GLU A 189 -6.45 -14.41 -0.70
CA GLU A 189 -7.73 -14.71 -1.37
C GLU A 189 -8.76 -15.26 -0.39
N LYS A 190 -8.36 -16.20 0.46
CA LYS A 190 -9.26 -16.81 1.46
C LYS A 190 -9.78 -15.76 2.45
N ALA A 191 -8.90 -14.90 3.00
CA ALA A 191 -9.29 -13.86 3.93
C ALA A 191 -10.30 -12.88 3.32
N ILE A 192 -10.04 -12.43 2.10
CA ILE A 192 -10.92 -11.52 1.38
C ILE A 192 -12.28 -12.18 1.09
N ASN A 193 -12.31 -13.44 0.62
CA ASN A 193 -13.54 -14.14 0.32
C ASN A 193 -14.40 -14.39 1.56
N ASP A 194 -13.78 -14.80 2.67
CA ASP A 194 -14.49 -15.02 3.94
C ASP A 194 -15.06 -13.70 4.48
N PHE A 195 -14.26 -12.61 4.40
CA PHE A 195 -14.69 -11.28 4.82
C PHE A 195 -15.90 -10.77 4.00
N ILE A 196 -15.85 -10.89 2.67
CA ILE A 196 -16.95 -10.48 1.78
C ILE A 196 -18.21 -11.28 2.07
N LYS A 197 -18.09 -12.60 2.23
CA LYS A 197 -19.22 -13.47 2.54
C LYS A 197 -19.87 -13.11 3.88
N GLN A 198 -19.06 -12.86 4.91
CA GLN A 198 -19.56 -12.51 6.24
C GLN A 198 -20.30 -11.18 6.25
N ASN A 199 -19.84 -10.19 5.47
CA ASN A 199 -20.39 -8.84 5.45
C ASN A 199 -21.38 -8.60 4.29
N ASN A 200 -21.72 -9.65 3.50
CA ASN A 200 -22.60 -9.57 2.33
C ASN A 200 -22.19 -8.47 1.34
N LEU A 201 -20.88 -8.34 1.08
CA LEU A 201 -20.31 -7.36 0.18
C LEU A 201 -20.11 -7.92 -1.23
N LYS A 202 -19.92 -7.02 -2.18
CA LYS A 202 -19.57 -7.36 -3.57
C LYS A 202 -18.10 -7.04 -3.83
N LEU A 203 -17.46 -7.91 -4.60
CA LEU A 203 -16.09 -7.76 -5.05
C LEU A 203 -16.06 -7.60 -6.57
N ASN A 204 -15.27 -6.67 -7.05
CA ASN A 204 -14.88 -6.55 -8.44
C ASN A 204 -13.46 -7.08 -8.60
N LEU A 205 -13.28 -8.15 -9.38
CA LEU A 205 -11.95 -8.64 -9.75
C LEU A 205 -11.38 -7.76 -10.88
N ILE A 206 -10.29 -7.07 -10.62
CA ILE A 206 -9.62 -6.19 -11.57
C ILE A 206 -8.41 -6.90 -12.18
N GLU A 207 -8.47 -7.18 -13.48
CA GLU A 207 -7.40 -7.74 -14.29
C GLU A 207 -6.76 -9.03 -13.71
N ASN A 208 -7.55 -9.87 -13.04
CA ASN A 208 -7.09 -11.12 -12.39
C ASN A 208 -5.97 -10.93 -11.35
N ARG A 209 -5.84 -9.74 -10.78
CA ARG A 209 -4.83 -9.46 -9.74
C ARG A 209 -5.44 -8.82 -8.51
N PHE A 210 -6.24 -7.78 -8.67
CA PHE A 210 -6.71 -6.98 -7.55
C PHE A 210 -8.16 -7.28 -7.20
N ALA A 211 -8.47 -7.24 -5.92
CA ALA A 211 -9.83 -7.21 -5.42
C ALA A 211 -10.25 -5.77 -5.09
N GLU A 212 -11.34 -5.30 -5.68
CA GLU A 212 -11.93 -4.01 -5.36
C GLU A 212 -13.25 -4.22 -4.62
N ILE A 213 -13.30 -3.75 -3.38
CA ILE A 213 -14.48 -3.82 -2.50
C ILE A 213 -15.02 -2.40 -2.33
N ILE A 214 -16.32 -2.22 -2.62
CA ILE A 214 -17.02 -0.95 -2.39
C ILE A 214 -17.94 -1.16 -1.18
N THR A 215 -17.68 -0.40 -0.11
CA THR A 215 -18.40 -0.49 1.17
C THR A 215 -19.62 0.41 1.21
#